data_c46d819b74e8e4d60dfc228c8f137f19
#
_entry.id   c46d819b74e8e4d60dfc228c8f137f19
#
_cell.length_a   1.000
_cell.length_b   1.000
_cell.length_c   1.000
_cell.angle_alpha   90.00
_cell.angle_beta   90.00
_cell.angle_gamma   90.00
#
_symmetry.space_group_name_H-M   'P 1'
#
loop_
_entity.id
_entity.type
_entity.pdbx_description
1 polymer ?
#
loop_
_entity_poly.entity_id
_entity_poly.type
_entity_poly.pdbx_seq_one_letter_code
_entity_poly.pdbx_strand_id
1 'polypeptide(L)'
;ELKEEVYVSQPEGFVDPDRLNHVYRLKKALYGLKQALRAWYDTLSRFLLANGFSKGVVDPTLFIRKTGKHTLHVQIYVDDIIFASTDPRECDGFFKEMSSKFQVSMMGQMSFFLGLQVSQNPRGIFINQSRYANEILKKYDFHKSNLVDTPMVERPDLVFTVCMCTRYQSKPTKKHLEAVKRVFRYLQGTINMGLWYPKDTAMALTAYADADHAGCQDTRRSASGSAQFLVIS
;
A
#
# COMPACT_ATOMS: atom_id res chain seq x y z
N GLU A 1 -8.51 16.55 -19.20
CA GLU A 1 -9.77 17.27 -18.93
C GLU A 1 -10.54 16.56 -17.82
N LEU A 2 -11.17 17.31 -16.93
CA LEU A 2 -12.05 16.78 -15.90
C LEU A 2 -13.36 16.31 -16.52
N LYS A 3 -13.86 15.14 -16.09
CA LYS A 3 -15.18 14.63 -16.51
C LYS A 3 -16.34 15.36 -15.82
N GLU A 4 -16.06 15.99 -14.70
CA GLU A 4 -17.03 16.67 -13.83
C GLU A 4 -16.65 18.15 -13.69
N GLU A 5 -17.63 19.03 -13.58
CA GLU A 5 -17.39 20.42 -13.24
C GLU A 5 -17.01 20.53 -11.76
N VAL A 6 -15.86 21.11 -11.51
CA VAL A 6 -15.34 21.31 -10.16
C VAL A 6 -15.06 22.78 -9.94
N TYR A 7 -15.58 23.29 -8.84
CA TYR A 7 -15.42 24.68 -8.42
C TYR A 7 -14.65 24.70 -7.10
N VAL A 8 -13.75 25.67 -6.96
CA VAL A 8 -12.98 25.91 -5.74
C VAL A 8 -13.10 27.36 -5.33
N SER A 9 -13.09 27.63 -4.03
CA SER A 9 -13.03 28.99 -3.51
C SER A 9 -11.73 29.69 -3.95
N GLN A 10 -11.75 31.01 -3.97
CA GLN A 10 -10.54 31.77 -4.24
C GLN A 10 -9.53 31.51 -3.12
N PRO A 11 -8.28 31.11 -3.43
CA PRO A 11 -7.26 30.85 -2.41
C PRO A 11 -6.83 32.14 -1.71
N GLU A 12 -6.34 32.02 -0.48
CA GLU A 12 -5.73 33.11 0.25
C GLU A 12 -4.64 33.80 -0.59
N GLY A 13 -4.66 35.16 -0.62
CA GLY A 13 -3.72 35.94 -1.41
C GLY A 13 -4.13 36.15 -2.89
N PHE A 14 -5.15 35.44 -3.36
CA PHE A 14 -5.69 35.56 -4.73
C PHE A 14 -7.19 35.88 -4.75
N VAL A 15 -7.69 36.44 -3.65
CA VAL A 15 -9.09 36.84 -3.53
C VAL A 15 -9.28 38.17 -4.28
N ASP A 16 -10.16 38.17 -5.30
CA ASP A 16 -10.55 39.36 -6.05
C ASP A 16 -11.50 40.21 -5.18
N PRO A 17 -11.08 41.44 -4.78
CA PRO A 17 -11.89 42.28 -3.90
C PRO A 17 -13.22 42.72 -4.53
N ASP A 18 -13.31 42.81 -5.86
CA ASP A 18 -14.51 43.16 -6.59
C ASP A 18 -15.46 41.99 -6.81
N ARG A 19 -15.00 40.76 -6.55
CA ARG A 19 -15.72 39.52 -6.85
C ARG A 19 -15.63 38.48 -5.73
N LEU A 20 -15.81 38.88 -4.49
CA LEU A 20 -15.67 38.04 -3.29
C LEU A 20 -16.47 36.72 -3.32
N ASN A 21 -17.64 36.73 -3.97
CA ASN A 21 -18.52 35.56 -4.06
C ASN A 21 -18.27 34.69 -5.31
N HIS A 22 -17.26 35.02 -6.13
CA HIS A 22 -16.92 34.19 -7.29
C HIS A 22 -16.02 33.06 -6.90
N VAL A 23 -16.15 31.96 -7.64
CA VAL A 23 -15.34 30.74 -7.48
C VAL A 23 -14.60 30.41 -8.77
N TYR A 24 -13.49 29.73 -8.69
CA TYR A 24 -12.76 29.26 -9.87
C TYR A 24 -13.32 27.92 -10.34
N ARG A 25 -13.64 27.84 -11.63
CA ARG A 25 -13.92 26.57 -12.30
C ARG A 25 -12.60 25.92 -12.72
N LEU A 26 -12.33 24.72 -12.23
CA LEU A 26 -11.11 24.02 -12.57
C LEU A 26 -11.15 23.48 -14.02
N LYS A 27 -10.11 23.75 -14.79
CA LYS A 27 -9.88 23.16 -16.13
C LYS A 27 -9.15 21.84 -16.07
N LYS A 28 -8.36 21.61 -15.03
CA LYS A 28 -7.56 20.40 -14.78
C LYS A 28 -7.78 19.94 -13.37
N ALA A 29 -7.48 18.65 -13.11
CA ALA A 29 -7.47 18.11 -11.75
C ALA A 29 -6.45 18.86 -10.89
N LEU A 30 -6.84 19.18 -9.66
CA LEU A 30 -5.97 19.81 -8.66
C LEU A 30 -5.64 18.76 -7.59
N TYR A 31 -4.34 18.63 -7.29
CA TYR A 31 -3.87 17.73 -6.25
C TYR A 31 -4.57 18.02 -4.90
N GLY A 32 -4.87 16.97 -4.14
CA GLY A 32 -5.61 17.05 -2.89
C GLY A 32 -7.13 16.96 -3.02
N LEU A 33 -7.69 17.09 -4.23
CA LEU A 33 -9.12 16.89 -4.46
C LEU A 33 -9.41 15.42 -4.81
N LYS A 34 -10.58 14.95 -4.40
CA LYS A 34 -11.02 13.54 -4.54
C LYS A 34 -10.93 13.01 -5.98
N GLN A 35 -11.26 13.82 -6.97
CA GLN A 35 -11.24 13.46 -8.40
C GLN A 35 -9.83 13.45 -9.00
N ALA A 36 -8.83 14.06 -8.34
CA ALA A 36 -7.47 14.17 -8.89
C ALA A 36 -6.82 12.81 -9.07
N LEU A 37 -6.96 11.90 -8.12
CA LEU A 37 -6.42 10.55 -8.17
C LEU A 37 -6.97 9.76 -9.36
N ARG A 38 -8.28 9.87 -9.62
CA ARG A 38 -8.92 9.21 -10.76
C ARG A 38 -8.44 9.79 -12.09
N ALA A 39 -8.34 11.13 -12.19
CA ALA A 39 -7.86 11.79 -13.40
C ALA A 39 -6.40 11.46 -13.70
N TRP A 40 -5.57 11.33 -12.66
CA TRP A 40 -4.19 10.87 -12.77
C TRP A 40 -4.12 9.43 -13.28
N TYR A 41 -4.80 8.50 -12.60
CA TYR A 41 -4.84 7.11 -13.01
C TYR A 41 -5.36 6.92 -14.43
N ASP A 42 -6.44 7.60 -14.83
CA ASP A 42 -6.99 7.53 -16.19
C ASP A 42 -5.98 8.03 -17.24
N THR A 43 -5.20 9.07 -16.89
CA THR A 43 -4.19 9.62 -17.81
C THR A 43 -3.00 8.68 -17.96
N LEU A 44 -2.49 8.15 -16.85
CA LEU A 44 -1.39 7.19 -16.85
C LEU A 44 -1.78 5.86 -17.52
N SER A 45 -2.97 5.35 -17.19
CA SER A 45 -3.52 4.13 -17.80
C SER A 45 -3.63 4.24 -19.32
N ARG A 46 -4.17 5.37 -19.83
CA ARG A 46 -4.24 5.60 -21.29
C ARG A 46 -2.87 5.65 -21.94
N PHE A 47 -1.91 6.29 -21.27
CA PHE A 47 -0.53 6.34 -21.76
C PHE A 47 0.08 4.94 -21.83
N LEU A 48 -0.04 4.13 -20.79
CA LEU A 48 0.50 2.77 -20.79
C LEU A 48 -0.14 1.90 -21.87
N LEU A 49 -1.46 1.94 -22.00
CA LEU A 49 -2.17 1.19 -23.05
C LEU A 49 -1.71 1.61 -24.46
N ALA A 50 -1.53 2.90 -24.71
CA ALA A 50 -1.02 3.42 -25.98
C ALA A 50 0.44 2.99 -26.27
N ASN A 51 1.22 2.66 -25.24
CA ASN A 51 2.59 2.15 -25.35
C ASN A 51 2.68 0.61 -25.28
N GLY A 52 1.60 -0.09 -25.61
CA GLY A 52 1.58 -1.54 -25.79
C GLY A 52 1.49 -2.35 -24.50
N PHE A 53 1.12 -1.72 -23.38
CA PHE A 53 0.82 -2.46 -22.17
C PHE A 53 -0.60 -3.01 -22.18
N SER A 54 -0.81 -4.13 -21.50
CA SER A 54 -2.13 -4.67 -21.17
C SER A 54 -2.36 -4.56 -19.66
N LYS A 55 -3.60 -4.35 -19.24
CA LYS A 55 -3.99 -4.38 -17.82
C LYS A 55 -4.02 -5.81 -17.29
N GLY A 56 -3.63 -6.00 -16.05
CA GLY A 56 -3.87 -7.23 -15.31
C GLY A 56 -5.38 -7.50 -15.18
N VAL A 57 -5.75 -8.76 -15.31
CA VAL A 57 -7.16 -9.17 -15.23
C VAL A 57 -7.70 -9.08 -13.80
N VAL A 58 -6.87 -9.46 -12.83
CA VAL A 58 -7.24 -9.48 -11.40
C VAL A 58 -6.96 -8.12 -10.74
N ASP A 59 -5.82 -7.52 -11.08
CA ASP A 59 -5.41 -6.22 -10.55
C ASP A 59 -5.36 -5.19 -11.69
N PRO A 60 -6.31 -4.24 -11.76
CA PRO A 60 -6.32 -3.22 -12.80
C PRO A 60 -5.22 -2.17 -12.67
N THR A 61 -4.47 -2.16 -11.57
CA THR A 61 -3.31 -1.28 -11.36
C THR A 61 -1.99 -1.91 -11.79
N LEU A 62 -1.99 -3.21 -12.13
CA LEU A 62 -0.89 -3.91 -12.75
C LEU A 62 -0.97 -3.80 -14.28
N PHE A 63 0.11 -3.39 -14.90
CA PHE A 63 0.26 -3.32 -16.35
C PHE A 63 1.43 -4.20 -16.81
N ILE A 64 1.25 -4.88 -17.92
CA ILE A 64 2.22 -5.85 -18.44
C ILE A 64 2.48 -5.57 -19.92
N ARG A 65 3.75 -5.46 -20.30
CA ARG A 65 4.19 -5.41 -21.70
C ARG A 65 5.12 -6.59 -21.99
N LYS A 66 4.87 -7.28 -23.07
CA LYS A 66 5.71 -8.39 -23.55
C LYS A 66 6.44 -7.97 -24.81
N THR A 67 7.77 -8.09 -24.82
CA THR A 67 8.64 -7.78 -25.96
C THR A 67 9.47 -9.04 -26.25
N GLY A 68 9.03 -9.85 -27.21
CA GLY A 68 9.62 -11.15 -27.47
C GLY A 68 9.54 -12.08 -26.25
N LYS A 69 10.68 -12.50 -25.70
CA LYS A 69 10.77 -13.32 -24.48
C LYS A 69 10.79 -12.52 -23.19
N HIS A 70 10.90 -11.20 -23.27
CA HIS A 70 11.01 -10.32 -22.10
C HIS A 70 9.65 -9.80 -21.68
N THR A 71 9.47 -9.64 -20.39
CA THR A 71 8.24 -9.12 -19.80
C THR A 71 8.58 -7.97 -18.88
N LEU A 72 7.92 -6.85 -19.08
CA LEU A 72 7.97 -5.68 -18.19
C LEU A 72 6.65 -5.58 -17.44
N HIS A 73 6.74 -5.54 -16.12
CA HIS A 73 5.62 -5.34 -15.22
C HIS A 73 5.69 -3.93 -14.64
N VAL A 74 4.56 -3.25 -14.57
CA VAL A 74 4.41 -1.91 -14.00
C VAL A 74 3.23 -1.93 -13.04
N GLN A 75 3.48 -1.67 -11.77
CA GLN A 75 2.47 -1.57 -10.72
C GLN A 75 2.31 -0.11 -10.32
N ILE A 76 1.08 0.38 -10.33
CA ILE A 76 0.73 1.77 -9.97
C ILE A 76 0.10 1.79 -8.59
N TYR A 77 0.60 2.65 -7.72
CA TYR A 77 -0.04 2.98 -6.46
C TYR A 77 -0.04 4.49 -6.23
N VAL A 78 -1.14 5.15 -6.57
CA VAL A 78 -1.30 6.61 -6.51
C VAL A 78 -0.18 7.31 -7.30
N ASP A 79 0.80 7.90 -6.62
CA ASP A 79 1.94 8.60 -7.21
C ASP A 79 3.17 7.69 -7.36
N ASP A 80 3.20 6.55 -6.69
CA ASP A 80 4.30 5.60 -6.74
C ASP A 80 4.13 4.61 -7.90
N ILE A 81 5.17 4.43 -8.69
CA ILE A 81 5.21 3.50 -9.81
C ILE A 81 6.39 2.55 -9.62
N ILE A 82 6.09 1.27 -9.45
CA ILE A 82 7.10 0.22 -9.42
C ILE A 82 7.12 -0.47 -10.76
N PHE A 83 8.30 -0.75 -11.28
CA PHE A 83 8.44 -1.54 -12.48
C PHE A 83 9.62 -2.49 -12.39
N ALA A 84 9.48 -3.63 -13.04
CA ALA A 84 10.49 -4.67 -13.10
C ALA A 84 10.42 -5.40 -14.43
N SER A 85 11.56 -5.78 -14.97
CA SER A 85 11.65 -6.54 -16.20
C SER A 85 12.65 -7.69 -16.09
N THR A 86 12.45 -8.70 -16.92
CA THR A 86 13.44 -9.76 -17.14
C THR A 86 14.67 -9.27 -17.92
N ASP A 87 14.60 -8.09 -18.55
CA ASP A 87 15.74 -7.39 -19.20
C ASP A 87 15.84 -5.98 -18.63
N PRO A 88 16.96 -5.61 -17.97
CA PRO A 88 17.14 -4.26 -17.41
C PRO A 88 16.98 -3.13 -18.44
N ARG A 89 17.32 -3.36 -19.71
CA ARG A 89 17.18 -2.36 -20.78
C ARG A 89 15.74 -1.94 -21.03
N GLU A 90 14.78 -2.84 -20.80
CA GLU A 90 13.36 -2.51 -20.88
C GLU A 90 12.94 -1.52 -19.78
N CYS A 91 13.56 -1.61 -18.58
CA CYS A 91 13.34 -0.65 -17.50
C CYS A 91 13.85 0.75 -17.87
N ASP A 92 15.05 0.84 -18.45
CA ASP A 92 15.63 2.11 -18.88
C ASP A 92 14.81 2.73 -20.02
N GLY A 93 14.35 1.91 -20.97
CA GLY A 93 13.46 2.32 -22.04
C GLY A 93 12.16 2.89 -21.51
N PHE A 94 11.52 2.17 -20.59
CA PHE A 94 10.27 2.58 -19.95
C PHE A 94 10.43 3.90 -19.18
N PHE A 95 11.51 4.05 -18.44
CA PHE A 95 11.76 5.31 -17.73
C PHE A 95 11.88 6.50 -18.70
N LYS A 96 12.56 6.33 -19.84
CA LYS A 96 12.64 7.37 -20.88
C LYS A 96 11.27 7.69 -21.48
N GLU A 97 10.44 6.67 -21.75
CA GLU A 97 9.06 6.84 -22.23
C GLU A 97 8.23 7.64 -21.21
N MET A 98 8.31 7.29 -19.93
CA MET A 98 7.61 7.99 -18.85
C MET A 98 8.07 9.44 -18.71
N SER A 99 9.39 9.68 -18.71
CA SER A 99 9.98 11.02 -18.54
C SER A 99 9.67 11.95 -19.69
N SER A 100 9.39 11.42 -20.89
CA SER A 100 8.97 12.24 -22.05
C SER A 100 7.57 12.84 -21.89
N LYS A 101 6.73 12.24 -21.05
CA LYS A 101 5.32 12.62 -20.88
C LYS A 101 4.99 13.16 -19.50
N PHE A 102 5.65 12.65 -18.47
CA PHE A 102 5.39 12.96 -17.07
C PHE A 102 6.66 13.48 -16.40
N GLN A 103 6.48 14.36 -15.42
CA GLN A 103 7.58 14.78 -14.57
C GLN A 103 7.79 13.71 -13.49
N VAL A 104 8.65 12.75 -13.77
CA VAL A 104 8.96 11.62 -12.89
C VAL A 104 10.44 11.59 -12.55
N SER A 105 10.77 11.11 -11.35
CA SER A 105 12.14 10.92 -10.89
C SER A 105 12.44 9.44 -10.71
N MET A 106 13.60 8.97 -11.17
CA MET A 106 14.07 7.62 -10.93
C MET A 106 14.67 7.52 -9.51
N MET A 107 14.05 6.72 -8.65
CA MET A 107 14.53 6.49 -7.29
C MET A 107 15.56 5.33 -7.20
N GLY A 108 15.84 4.68 -8.33
CA GLY A 108 16.73 3.53 -8.39
C GLY A 108 16.12 2.23 -7.88
N GLN A 109 16.96 1.35 -7.33
CA GLN A 109 16.49 0.09 -6.78
C GLN A 109 15.58 0.33 -5.57
N MET A 110 14.40 -0.30 -5.58
CA MET A 110 13.41 -0.14 -4.54
C MET A 110 13.95 -0.62 -3.18
N SER A 111 14.01 0.29 -2.21
CA SER A 111 14.40 0.02 -0.83
C SER A 111 13.24 0.23 0.17
N PHE A 112 12.19 0.90 -0.28
CA PHE A 112 11.02 1.22 0.54
C PHE A 112 9.77 1.33 -0.33
N PHE A 113 8.64 0.75 0.12
CA PHE A 113 7.36 0.84 -0.58
C PHE A 113 6.20 0.63 0.38
N LEU A 114 5.25 1.57 0.42
CA LEU A 114 4.03 1.50 1.24
C LEU A 114 4.27 1.14 2.71
N GLY A 115 5.30 1.72 3.31
CA GLY A 115 5.67 1.43 4.69
C GLY A 115 6.48 0.15 4.89
N LEU A 116 6.73 -0.60 3.81
CA LEU A 116 7.57 -1.80 3.83
C LEU A 116 9.01 -1.45 3.47
N GLN A 117 9.96 -1.96 4.24
CA GLN A 117 11.37 -1.95 3.89
C GLN A 117 11.68 -3.15 2.98
N VAL A 118 12.37 -2.91 1.89
CA VAL A 118 12.71 -3.91 0.89
C VAL A 118 14.23 -4.00 0.76
N SER A 119 14.79 -5.15 1.04
CA SER A 119 16.21 -5.44 0.85
C SER A 119 16.35 -6.47 -0.26
N GLN A 120 17.05 -6.11 -1.32
CA GLN A 120 17.26 -6.97 -2.48
C GLN A 120 18.72 -7.40 -2.57
N ASN A 121 18.96 -8.67 -2.80
CA ASN A 121 20.28 -9.23 -3.03
C ASN A 121 20.20 -10.37 -4.08
N PRO A 122 21.34 -10.89 -4.59
CA PRO A 122 21.32 -11.92 -5.62
C PRO A 122 20.61 -13.21 -5.25
N ARG A 123 20.37 -13.48 -3.94
CA ARG A 123 19.69 -14.67 -3.46
C ARG A 123 18.17 -14.48 -3.30
N GLY A 124 17.68 -13.23 -3.27
CA GLY A 124 16.25 -12.97 -3.12
C GLY A 124 15.94 -11.59 -2.56
N ILE A 125 14.69 -11.44 -2.12
CA ILE A 125 14.12 -10.19 -1.60
C ILE A 125 13.65 -10.43 -0.18
N PHE A 126 14.06 -9.56 0.75
CA PHE A 126 13.57 -9.54 2.13
C PHE A 126 12.71 -8.31 2.36
N ILE A 127 11.48 -8.53 2.85
CA ILE A 127 10.50 -7.49 3.14
C ILE A 127 10.20 -7.48 4.63
N ASN A 128 10.32 -6.32 5.28
CA ASN A 128 10.04 -6.14 6.70
C ASN A 128 9.45 -4.75 7.00
N GLN A 129 9.09 -4.54 8.26
CA GLN A 129 8.59 -3.25 8.78
C GLN A 129 9.33 -2.79 10.03
N SER A 130 10.61 -3.13 10.17
CA SER A 130 11.40 -2.87 11.38
C SER A 130 11.39 -1.39 11.78
N ARG A 131 11.48 -0.48 10.83
CA ARG A 131 11.46 0.97 11.09
C ARG A 131 10.12 1.40 11.68
N TYR A 132 9.02 1.01 11.05
CA TYR A 132 7.67 1.34 11.52
C TYR A 132 7.38 0.70 12.90
N ALA A 133 7.77 -0.55 13.10
CA ALA A 133 7.64 -1.22 14.39
C ALA A 133 8.40 -0.46 15.50
N ASN A 134 9.65 -0.05 15.24
CA ASN A 134 10.43 0.75 16.18
C ASN A 134 9.80 2.12 16.46
N GLU A 135 9.27 2.81 15.45
CA GLU A 135 8.59 4.11 15.60
C GLU A 135 7.35 3.98 16.51
N ILE A 136 6.53 2.94 16.29
CA ILE A 136 5.35 2.67 17.12
C ILE A 136 5.76 2.32 18.56
N LEU A 137 6.73 1.43 18.74
CA LEU A 137 7.21 1.04 20.06
C LEU A 137 7.77 2.22 20.86
N LYS A 138 8.49 3.12 20.20
CA LYS A 138 8.97 4.37 20.81
C LYS A 138 7.82 5.31 21.15
N LYS A 139 6.87 5.50 20.24
CA LYS A 139 5.71 6.39 20.42
C LYS A 139 4.88 6.02 21.65
N TYR A 140 4.76 4.73 21.96
CA TYR A 140 3.96 4.23 23.08
C TYR A 140 4.80 3.71 24.25
N ASP A 141 6.11 3.98 24.24
CA ASP A 141 7.07 3.65 25.32
C ASP A 141 7.20 2.14 25.62
N PHE A 142 7.07 1.31 24.57
CA PHE A 142 7.26 -0.14 24.67
C PHE A 142 8.65 -0.63 24.27
N HIS A 143 9.55 0.25 23.84
CA HIS A 143 10.89 -0.11 23.34
C HIS A 143 11.84 -0.74 24.40
N LYS A 144 11.47 -0.66 25.68
CA LYS A 144 12.20 -1.29 26.80
C LYS A 144 11.32 -2.27 27.59
N SER A 145 10.19 -2.68 27.06
CA SER A 145 9.27 -3.56 27.76
C SER A 145 9.75 -5.01 27.72
N ASN A 146 9.29 -5.85 28.65
CA ASN A 146 9.58 -7.27 28.63
C ASN A 146 8.97 -7.93 27.38
N LEU A 147 9.75 -8.79 26.73
CA LEU A 147 9.33 -9.55 25.55
C LEU A 147 8.30 -10.62 25.93
N VAL A 148 7.46 -10.96 24.96
CA VAL A 148 6.56 -12.10 25.06
C VAL A 148 6.55 -12.86 23.72
N ASP A 149 6.46 -14.18 23.81
CA ASP A 149 6.58 -15.07 22.64
C ASP A 149 5.30 -15.16 21.80
N THR A 150 4.16 -14.74 22.35
CA THR A 150 2.87 -14.81 21.66
C THR A 150 2.08 -13.51 21.82
N PRO A 151 1.39 -13.04 20.77
CA PRO A 151 0.57 -11.83 20.83
C PRO A 151 -0.66 -11.98 21.74
N MET A 152 -1.17 -13.19 21.90
CA MET A 152 -2.26 -13.55 22.80
C MET A 152 -1.92 -14.88 23.51
N VAL A 153 -2.38 -15.07 24.75
CA VAL A 153 -2.04 -16.26 25.56
C VAL A 153 -2.51 -17.54 24.90
N GLU A 154 -3.72 -17.53 24.35
CA GLU A 154 -4.37 -18.72 23.80
C GLU A 154 -4.19 -18.88 22.28
N ARG A 155 -3.68 -17.84 21.60
CA ARG A 155 -3.53 -17.83 20.14
C ARG A 155 -2.26 -17.10 19.70
N PRO A 156 -1.36 -17.78 18.95
CA PRO A 156 -0.12 -17.20 18.46
C PRO A 156 -0.33 -16.27 17.24
N ASP A 157 -1.51 -16.25 16.64
CA ASP A 157 -1.81 -15.47 15.43
C ASP A 157 -1.98 -13.99 15.75
N LEU A 158 -1.07 -13.18 15.21
CA LEU A 158 -1.07 -11.72 15.38
C LEU A 158 -2.29 -11.07 14.72
N VAL A 159 -2.67 -11.52 13.51
CA VAL A 159 -3.78 -10.94 12.75
C VAL A 159 -5.08 -11.12 13.52
N PHE A 160 -5.33 -12.33 14.02
CA PHE A 160 -6.50 -12.62 14.86
C PHE A 160 -6.53 -11.74 16.12
N THR A 161 -5.37 -11.61 16.80
CA THR A 161 -5.29 -10.79 18.02
C THR A 161 -5.59 -9.32 17.75
N VAL A 162 -5.07 -8.74 16.67
CA VAL A 162 -5.35 -7.37 16.26
C VAL A 162 -6.82 -7.21 15.89
N CYS A 163 -7.39 -8.13 15.12
CA CYS A 163 -8.82 -8.12 14.77
C CYS A 163 -9.71 -8.16 16.02
N MET A 164 -9.38 -8.98 17.00
CA MET A 164 -10.12 -9.02 18.28
C MET A 164 -10.03 -7.69 19.03
N CYS A 165 -8.86 -7.07 19.12
CA CYS A 165 -8.69 -5.77 19.75
C CYS A 165 -9.50 -4.67 19.06
N THR A 166 -9.53 -4.66 17.72
CA THR A 166 -10.27 -3.66 16.94
C THR A 166 -11.79 -3.75 17.08
N ARG A 167 -12.34 -4.95 17.28
CA ARG A 167 -13.79 -5.13 17.51
C ARG A 167 -14.30 -4.38 18.75
N TYR A 168 -13.47 -4.25 19.78
CA TYR A 168 -13.84 -3.65 21.06
C TYR A 168 -13.31 -2.22 21.26
N GLN A 169 -12.76 -1.57 20.21
CA GLN A 169 -12.17 -0.24 20.32
C GLN A 169 -13.18 0.86 20.69
N SER A 170 -14.48 0.69 20.39
CA SER A 170 -15.53 1.67 20.70
C SER A 170 -15.89 1.68 22.19
N LYS A 171 -15.70 0.55 22.91
CA LYS A 171 -15.98 0.42 24.35
C LYS A 171 -14.96 -0.52 25.00
N PRO A 172 -13.69 -0.13 25.10
CA PRO A 172 -12.64 -1.01 25.59
C PRO A 172 -12.74 -1.26 27.10
N THR A 173 -12.46 -2.48 27.49
CA THR A 173 -12.30 -2.86 28.91
C THR A 173 -10.81 -2.87 29.30
N LYS A 174 -10.51 -2.98 30.59
CA LYS A 174 -9.13 -3.13 31.08
C LYS A 174 -8.43 -4.36 30.46
N LYS A 175 -9.17 -5.47 30.27
CA LYS A 175 -8.63 -6.69 29.62
C LYS A 175 -8.23 -6.43 28.16
N HIS A 176 -9.03 -5.65 27.42
CA HIS A 176 -8.68 -5.29 26.05
C HIS A 176 -7.41 -4.44 25.98
N LEU A 177 -7.24 -3.51 26.91
CA LEU A 177 -6.01 -2.71 26.99
C LEU A 177 -4.78 -3.57 27.34
N GLU A 178 -4.91 -4.55 28.22
CA GLU A 178 -3.85 -5.50 28.55
C GLU A 178 -3.48 -6.37 27.34
N ALA A 179 -4.47 -6.79 26.56
CA ALA A 179 -4.23 -7.51 25.30
C ALA A 179 -3.45 -6.67 24.28
N VAL A 180 -3.82 -5.40 24.09
CA VAL A 180 -3.06 -4.47 23.22
C VAL A 180 -1.63 -4.29 23.71
N LYS A 181 -1.40 -4.08 25.03
CA LYS A 181 -0.05 -4.00 25.61
C LYS A 181 0.77 -5.27 25.33
N ARG A 182 0.12 -6.44 25.35
CA ARG A 182 0.79 -7.70 25.02
C ARG A 182 1.21 -7.76 23.56
N VAL A 183 0.36 -7.27 22.62
CA VAL A 183 0.71 -7.16 21.20
C VAL A 183 1.97 -6.30 21.01
N PHE A 184 2.09 -5.17 21.70
CA PHE A 184 3.31 -4.34 21.62
C PHE A 184 4.56 -5.07 22.14
N ARG A 185 4.44 -5.83 23.23
CA ARG A 185 5.57 -6.63 23.74
C ARG A 185 5.98 -7.75 22.77
N TYR A 186 5.02 -8.37 22.11
CA TYR A 186 5.28 -9.33 21.05
C TYR A 186 5.95 -8.68 19.84
N LEU A 187 5.43 -7.52 19.41
CA LEU A 187 6.00 -6.76 18.31
C LEU A 187 7.47 -6.39 18.59
N GLN A 188 7.81 -6.03 19.83
CA GLN A 188 9.18 -5.75 20.20
C GLN A 188 10.10 -6.97 20.03
N GLY A 189 9.62 -8.18 20.33
CA GLY A 189 10.38 -9.41 20.13
C GLY A 189 10.54 -9.81 18.66
N THR A 190 9.69 -9.26 17.77
CA THR A 190 9.60 -9.66 16.36
C THR A 190 9.98 -8.53 15.37
N ILE A 191 10.59 -7.45 15.85
CA ILE A 191 10.94 -6.27 15.03
C ILE A 191 11.69 -6.63 13.74
N ASN A 192 12.62 -7.58 13.83
CA ASN A 192 13.49 -7.99 12.72
C ASN A 192 12.90 -9.11 11.87
N MET A 193 11.71 -9.58 12.20
CA MET A 193 11.04 -10.59 11.37
C MET A 193 10.51 -9.97 10.08
N GLY A 194 10.50 -10.76 9.01
CA GLY A 194 10.03 -10.32 7.71
C GLY A 194 9.78 -11.51 6.80
N LEU A 195 9.38 -11.22 5.58
CA LEU A 195 9.15 -12.20 4.54
C LEU A 195 10.38 -12.28 3.64
N TRP A 196 10.88 -13.50 3.45
CA TRP A 196 11.96 -13.78 2.52
C TRP A 196 11.41 -14.42 1.26
N TYR A 197 11.69 -13.81 0.12
CA TYR A 197 11.35 -14.33 -1.22
C TYR A 197 12.65 -14.77 -1.90
N PRO A 198 12.99 -16.06 -1.88
CA PRO A 198 14.20 -16.55 -2.54
C PRO A 198 14.07 -16.44 -4.06
N LYS A 199 15.21 -16.17 -4.71
CA LYS A 199 15.30 -16.21 -6.17
C LYS A 199 15.09 -17.65 -6.66
N ASP A 200 14.48 -17.81 -7.81
CA ASP A 200 14.31 -19.10 -8.49
C ASP A 200 13.41 -20.11 -7.74
N THR A 201 12.62 -19.67 -6.79
CA THR A 201 11.63 -20.50 -6.11
C THR A 201 10.28 -20.39 -6.82
N ALA A 202 9.67 -21.51 -7.14
CA ALA A 202 8.28 -21.57 -7.57
C ALA A 202 7.39 -21.14 -6.40
N MET A 203 6.74 -19.98 -6.53
CA MET A 203 5.83 -19.47 -5.51
C MET A 203 4.39 -19.65 -5.99
N ALA A 204 3.61 -20.41 -5.23
CA ALA A 204 2.16 -20.48 -5.41
C ALA A 204 1.48 -19.54 -4.41
N LEU A 205 0.80 -18.53 -4.91
CA LEU A 205 -0.03 -17.64 -4.11
C LEU A 205 -1.44 -18.20 -4.03
N THR A 206 -1.87 -18.57 -2.83
CA THR A 206 -3.26 -18.96 -2.56
C THR A 206 -3.90 -17.87 -1.71
N ALA A 207 -4.94 -17.24 -2.22
CA ALA A 207 -5.67 -16.20 -1.52
C ALA A 207 -7.02 -16.74 -1.05
N TYR A 208 -7.35 -16.48 0.21
CA TYR A 208 -8.67 -16.75 0.78
C TYR A 208 -9.28 -15.41 1.20
N ALA A 209 -10.53 -15.19 0.85
CA ALA A 209 -11.32 -14.08 1.34
C ALA A 209 -12.44 -14.64 2.20
N ASP A 210 -12.58 -14.14 3.42
CA ASP A 210 -13.69 -14.42 4.31
C ASP A 210 -14.43 -13.13 4.62
N ALA A 211 -15.76 -13.20 4.57
CA ALA A 211 -16.63 -12.09 4.94
C ALA A 211 -17.74 -12.63 5.84
N ASP A 212 -17.71 -12.24 7.12
CA ASP A 212 -18.80 -12.54 8.02
C ASP A 212 -19.92 -11.48 7.92
N HIS A 213 -21.16 -11.91 7.82
CA HIS A 213 -22.32 -11.02 7.86
C HIS A 213 -22.78 -10.85 9.31
N ALA A 214 -22.71 -9.61 9.84
CA ALA A 214 -23.15 -9.26 11.20
C ALA A 214 -22.49 -10.11 12.31
N GLY A 215 -21.23 -10.54 12.14
CA GLY A 215 -20.53 -11.43 13.07
C GLY A 215 -20.22 -10.83 14.45
N CYS A 216 -20.25 -9.52 14.59
CA CYS A 216 -20.15 -8.88 15.90
C CYS A 216 -21.51 -8.94 16.62
N GLN A 217 -21.61 -9.73 17.68
CA GLN A 217 -22.87 -9.91 18.43
C GLN A 217 -23.41 -8.62 19.05
N ASP A 218 -22.53 -7.71 19.47
CA ASP A 218 -22.89 -6.46 20.14
C ASP A 218 -23.35 -5.37 19.16
N THR A 219 -22.65 -5.23 18.03
CA THR A 219 -22.88 -4.10 17.09
C THR A 219 -23.51 -4.51 15.78
N ARG A 220 -23.65 -5.80 15.52
CA ARG A 220 -24.12 -6.39 14.26
C ARG A 220 -23.35 -5.90 13.02
N ARG A 221 -22.10 -5.50 13.20
CA ARG A 221 -21.23 -5.10 12.09
C ARG A 221 -20.61 -6.32 11.45
N SER A 222 -20.54 -6.28 10.12
CA SER A 222 -19.80 -7.26 9.32
C SER A 222 -18.32 -6.96 9.37
N ALA A 223 -17.49 -7.99 9.39
CA ALA A 223 -16.06 -7.89 9.17
C ALA A 223 -15.71 -8.66 7.90
N SER A 224 -14.79 -8.13 7.10
CA SER A 224 -14.19 -8.85 6.00
C SER A 224 -12.70 -9.01 6.26
N GLY A 225 -12.18 -10.20 6.00
CA GLY A 225 -10.77 -10.51 6.11
C GLY A 225 -10.28 -11.23 4.85
N SER A 226 -9.04 -11.00 4.48
CA SER A 226 -8.38 -11.83 3.48
C SER A 226 -7.11 -12.44 4.07
N ALA A 227 -6.87 -13.69 3.79
CA ALA A 227 -5.62 -14.37 4.09
C ALA A 227 -4.97 -14.79 2.77
N GLN A 228 -3.72 -14.42 2.61
CA GLN A 228 -2.92 -14.81 1.46
C GLN A 228 -1.81 -15.73 1.95
N PHE A 229 -1.79 -16.94 1.42
CA PHE A 229 -0.76 -17.92 1.74
C PHE A 229 0.22 -18.04 0.57
N LEU A 230 1.49 -17.84 0.86
CA LEU A 230 2.57 -18.10 -0.05
C LEU A 230 3.12 -19.48 0.27
N VAL A 231 2.91 -20.44 -0.62
CA VAL A 231 3.51 -21.76 -0.51
C VAL A 231 4.84 -21.72 -1.26
N ILE A 232 5.92 -21.97 -0.52
CA ILE A 232 7.27 -22.15 -1.08
C ILE A 232 7.50 -23.65 -1.16
N SER A 233 7.50 -24.19 -2.35
CA SER A 233 7.82 -25.60 -2.64
C SER A 233 9.28 -25.77 -3.01
#